data_2ede090cc876ac92dfbd3970c9e88e6b
#
_entry.id   2ede090cc876ac92dfbd3970c9e88e6b
#
_cell.length_a   1.000
_cell.length_b   1.000
_cell.length_c   1.000
_cell.angle_alpha   90.00
_cell.angle_beta   90.00
_cell.angle_gamma   90.00
#
_symmetry.space_group_name_H-M   'P 1'
#
loop_
_entity.id
_entity.type
_entity.pdbx_description
1 polymer ?
#
loop_
_entity_poly.entity_id
_entity_poly.type
_entity_poly.pdbx_seq_one_letter_code
_entity_poly.pdbx_strand_id
1 'polypeptide(L)'
;MAIDWPAVHREALEIFVRYLQIDTSNPPGNEKPGARFLGSILEAEGIPTEYIETAPNREVLVARLCGDGSKRALMLCNHTDVVPVEEEFWTVPAFAGLVQDGRVYGRGAVDMKGCGVMQLMAMLLLKREGVPLRRDVVFCAVPDEEAGSDYGMAWLCEHRPDVVDVEFELSEGGGGSTRFGRQEVRLFSVATNEKDICWLKLTAIGRPGHGSVPHADNSAVHLVRALNRLVEWERPLVYTEETRAYLARLAEAGLMPPLADRAAVEQRIRNSPEMLAMFQNTLNLTMLNAGIKGNVIPARSEAVIDCRLLPGQSKQDWIRQVRERIGDDRVEVSLSSPDWGEPAPVAWDTELYRTINAVVKEAMEDAVVVPGMTIGGTDNRFLRARGIPAYGFIPCLLSPEERRGFHGNDEFLTVENLNMGCELMYEIVRRMVS
;
A
#
# COMPACT_ATOMS: atom_id res chain seq x y z
N MET A 1 30.07 15.77 -11.16
CA MET A 1 29.58 17.15 -11.47
C MET A 1 28.33 17.38 -10.64
N ALA A 2 27.94 18.62 -10.38
CA ALA A 2 26.62 18.83 -9.74
C ALA A 2 25.51 18.41 -10.72
N ILE A 3 24.47 17.72 -10.20
CA ILE A 3 23.33 17.29 -10.99
C ILE A 3 22.57 18.51 -11.53
N ASP A 4 22.26 18.52 -12.83
CA ASP A 4 21.38 19.52 -13.45
C ASP A 4 19.92 19.16 -13.16
N TRP A 5 19.43 19.44 -11.96
CA TRP A 5 18.06 19.16 -11.55
C TRP A 5 16.99 19.68 -12.51
N PRO A 6 17.09 20.91 -13.06
CA PRO A 6 16.14 21.36 -14.08
C PRO A 6 16.05 20.48 -15.32
N ALA A 7 17.17 19.87 -15.76
CA ALA A 7 17.14 18.91 -16.87
C ALA A 7 16.51 17.58 -16.45
N VAL A 8 16.87 17.08 -15.27
CA VAL A 8 16.32 15.84 -14.68
C VAL A 8 14.80 15.97 -14.50
N HIS A 9 14.31 17.08 -14.00
CA HIS A 9 12.88 17.34 -13.79
C HIS A 9 12.09 17.35 -15.11
N ARG A 10 12.65 17.95 -16.18
CA ARG A 10 12.01 17.90 -17.51
C ARG A 10 11.93 16.47 -18.05
N GLU A 11 13.02 15.72 -17.93
CA GLU A 11 13.07 14.32 -18.37
C GLU A 11 12.08 13.45 -17.58
N ALA A 12 12.05 13.60 -16.25
CA ALA A 12 11.12 12.88 -15.39
C ALA A 12 9.66 13.18 -15.78
N LEU A 13 9.32 14.45 -16.03
CA LEU A 13 7.98 14.86 -16.46
C LEU A 13 7.62 14.25 -17.83
N GLU A 14 8.54 14.26 -18.80
CA GLU A 14 8.30 13.67 -20.12
C GLU A 14 8.09 12.14 -20.03
N ILE A 15 8.89 11.45 -19.22
CA ILE A 15 8.75 10.02 -18.98
C ILE A 15 7.40 9.75 -18.29
N PHE A 16 7.05 10.52 -17.26
CA PHE A 16 5.84 10.33 -16.50
C PHE A 16 4.58 10.52 -17.35
N VAL A 17 4.51 11.58 -18.14
CA VAL A 17 3.41 11.83 -19.09
C VAL A 17 3.24 10.65 -20.04
N ARG A 18 4.33 10.18 -20.66
CA ARG A 18 4.29 9.04 -21.58
C ARG A 18 3.89 7.73 -20.89
N TYR A 19 4.33 7.53 -19.64
CA TYR A 19 3.98 6.33 -18.89
C TYR A 19 2.49 6.33 -18.50
N LEU A 20 1.91 7.49 -18.15
CA LEU A 20 0.47 7.62 -17.89
C LEU A 20 -0.39 7.37 -19.14
N GLN A 21 0.15 7.59 -20.34
CA GLN A 21 -0.56 7.31 -21.61
C GLN A 21 -0.66 5.82 -21.95
N ILE A 22 0.03 4.96 -21.21
CA ILE A 22 -0.04 3.52 -21.38
C ILE A 22 -1.12 2.98 -20.44
N ASP A 23 -2.22 2.49 -21.01
CA ASP A 23 -3.29 1.84 -20.25
C ASP A 23 -2.84 0.44 -19.82
N THR A 24 -2.68 0.29 -18.51
CA THR A 24 -2.31 -0.95 -17.82
C THR A 24 -3.39 -1.37 -16.82
N SER A 25 -4.66 -1.12 -17.14
CA SER A 25 -5.79 -1.45 -16.26
C SER A 25 -5.84 -2.93 -15.91
N ASN A 26 -6.07 -3.22 -14.63
CA ASN A 26 -6.21 -4.55 -14.10
C ASN A 26 -7.48 -4.64 -13.20
N PRO A 27 -8.49 -5.48 -13.51
CA PRO A 27 -8.57 -6.33 -14.70
C PRO A 27 -8.75 -5.55 -16.03
N PRO A 28 -8.44 -6.15 -17.21
CA PRO A 28 -8.07 -7.56 -17.43
C PRO A 28 -6.58 -7.86 -17.20
N GLY A 29 -5.73 -6.85 -17.04
CA GLY A 29 -4.29 -6.95 -16.96
C GLY A 29 -3.63 -6.88 -18.35
N ASN A 30 -2.82 -5.84 -18.56
CA ASN A 30 -2.09 -5.57 -19.80
C ASN A 30 -0.83 -4.75 -19.48
N GLU A 31 -0.02 -5.25 -18.56
CA GLU A 31 1.09 -4.49 -17.99
C GLU A 31 2.36 -4.54 -18.84
N LYS A 32 2.47 -5.52 -19.75
CA LYS A 32 3.62 -5.70 -20.63
C LYS A 32 4.06 -4.41 -21.36
N PRO A 33 3.18 -3.57 -21.94
CA PRO A 33 3.59 -2.31 -22.54
C PRO A 33 4.25 -1.34 -21.55
N GLY A 34 3.77 -1.30 -20.30
CA GLY A 34 4.35 -0.48 -19.22
C GLY A 34 5.75 -0.95 -18.83
N ALA A 35 5.92 -2.26 -18.59
CA ALA A 35 7.22 -2.86 -18.31
C ALA A 35 8.21 -2.63 -19.43
N ARG A 36 7.80 -2.82 -20.70
CA ARG A 36 8.64 -2.58 -21.89
C ARG A 36 9.02 -1.12 -22.07
N PHE A 37 8.11 -0.19 -21.75
CA PHE A 37 8.40 1.23 -21.77
C PHE A 37 9.52 1.60 -20.80
N LEU A 38 9.38 1.20 -19.52
CA LEU A 38 10.40 1.47 -18.49
C LEU A 38 11.74 0.80 -18.84
N GLY A 39 11.69 -0.46 -19.27
CA GLY A 39 12.90 -1.21 -19.63
C GLY A 39 13.64 -0.61 -20.81
N SER A 40 12.93 -0.10 -21.84
CA SER A 40 13.55 0.56 -22.98
C SER A 40 14.39 1.79 -22.58
N ILE A 41 13.98 2.51 -21.54
CA ILE A 41 14.71 3.66 -21.00
C ILE A 41 15.99 3.19 -20.29
N LEU A 42 15.87 2.15 -19.46
CA LEU A 42 17.02 1.56 -18.75
C LEU A 42 18.06 0.97 -19.74
N GLU A 43 17.59 0.27 -20.77
CA GLU A 43 18.43 -0.29 -21.82
C GLU A 43 19.18 0.78 -22.61
N ALA A 44 18.53 1.92 -22.90
CA ALA A 44 19.17 3.06 -23.58
C ALA A 44 20.34 3.64 -22.79
N GLU A 45 20.30 3.52 -21.44
CA GLU A 45 21.41 3.92 -20.54
C GLU A 45 22.42 2.78 -20.30
N GLY A 46 22.27 1.65 -20.98
CA GLY A 46 23.15 0.49 -20.83
C GLY A 46 23.02 -0.18 -19.45
N ILE A 47 21.84 -0.13 -18.84
CA ILE A 47 21.52 -0.86 -17.62
C ILE A 47 20.95 -2.23 -18.03
N PRO A 48 21.53 -3.36 -17.58
CA PRO A 48 21.04 -4.68 -17.93
C PRO A 48 19.60 -4.89 -17.44
N THR A 49 18.73 -5.37 -18.32
CA THR A 49 17.33 -5.64 -18.05
C THR A 49 16.97 -7.09 -18.36
N GLU A 50 16.04 -7.63 -17.59
CA GLU A 50 15.41 -8.92 -17.80
C GLU A 50 13.89 -8.73 -17.78
N TYR A 51 13.19 -9.38 -18.71
CA TYR A 51 11.74 -9.40 -18.78
C TYR A 51 11.25 -10.83 -18.52
N ILE A 52 10.41 -11.00 -17.53
CA ILE A 52 9.88 -12.29 -17.12
C ILE A 52 8.38 -12.29 -17.39
N GLU A 53 7.93 -13.04 -18.40
CA GLU A 53 6.51 -13.19 -18.68
C GLU A 53 5.89 -14.18 -17.68
N THR A 54 5.02 -13.69 -16.81
CA THR A 54 4.35 -14.48 -15.77
C THR A 54 2.97 -14.96 -16.19
N ALA A 55 2.33 -14.23 -17.11
CA ALA A 55 1.07 -14.59 -17.77
C ALA A 55 0.98 -13.85 -19.12
N PRO A 56 0.05 -14.22 -20.01
CA PRO A 56 -0.17 -13.50 -21.25
C PRO A 56 -0.37 -12.00 -21.03
N ASN A 57 0.43 -11.16 -21.69
CA ASN A 57 0.48 -9.69 -21.56
C ASN A 57 0.90 -9.16 -20.17
N ARG A 58 1.43 -9.98 -19.30
CA ARG A 58 1.92 -9.61 -17.97
C ARG A 58 3.42 -9.93 -17.87
N GLU A 59 4.24 -8.91 -17.74
CA GLU A 59 5.70 -9.06 -17.63
C GLU A 59 6.20 -8.34 -16.38
N VAL A 60 7.07 -9.01 -15.63
CA VAL A 60 7.93 -8.38 -14.65
C VAL A 60 9.17 -7.85 -15.35
N LEU A 61 9.53 -6.61 -15.08
CA LEU A 61 10.81 -6.02 -15.47
C LEU A 61 11.76 -6.04 -14.28
N VAL A 62 12.93 -6.63 -14.47
CA VAL A 62 14.04 -6.58 -13.51
C VAL A 62 15.23 -5.90 -14.17
N ALA A 63 15.75 -4.83 -13.54
CA ALA A 63 17.00 -4.21 -13.98
C ALA A 63 17.96 -4.09 -12.79
N ARG A 64 19.28 -4.24 -13.05
CA ARG A 64 20.27 -4.31 -11.98
C ARG A 64 21.48 -3.44 -12.26
N LEU A 65 21.82 -2.58 -11.31
CA LEU A 65 23.12 -1.96 -11.18
C LEU A 65 23.95 -2.74 -10.17
N CYS A 66 25.05 -3.32 -10.61
CA CYS A 66 25.92 -4.14 -9.76
C CYS A 66 26.81 -3.26 -8.88
N GLY A 67 26.86 -3.58 -7.60
CA GLY A 67 27.79 -3.04 -6.63
C GLY A 67 29.04 -3.91 -6.47
N ASP A 68 29.87 -3.57 -5.47
CA ASP A 68 31.08 -4.33 -5.13
C ASP A 68 30.79 -5.59 -4.27
N GLY A 69 29.51 -5.80 -3.90
CA GLY A 69 29.06 -6.93 -3.11
C GLY A 69 29.39 -6.87 -1.61
N SER A 70 29.86 -5.72 -1.11
CA SER A 70 30.17 -5.55 0.33
C SER A 70 28.93 -5.48 1.22
N LYS A 71 27.75 -5.19 0.64
CA LYS A 71 26.41 -5.23 1.25
C LYS A 71 25.44 -5.99 0.37
N ARG A 72 24.38 -6.57 0.95
CA ARG A 72 23.27 -7.18 0.20
C ARG A 72 22.48 -6.13 -0.56
N ALA A 73 21.75 -6.53 -1.59
CA ALA A 73 21.05 -5.65 -2.52
C ALA A 73 19.96 -4.79 -1.86
N LEU A 74 19.66 -3.66 -2.49
CA LEU A 74 18.47 -2.84 -2.27
C LEU A 74 17.54 -3.01 -3.47
N MET A 75 16.27 -3.33 -3.25
CA MET A 75 15.23 -3.36 -4.28
C MET A 75 14.42 -2.07 -4.27
N LEU A 76 14.19 -1.52 -5.45
CA LEU A 76 13.21 -0.48 -5.73
C LEU A 76 12.05 -1.16 -6.46
N CYS A 77 10.96 -1.41 -5.76
CA CYS A 77 9.80 -2.11 -6.30
C CYS A 77 8.67 -1.14 -6.63
N ASN A 78 8.04 -1.35 -7.77
CA ASN A 78 6.82 -0.64 -8.15
C ASN A 78 5.91 -1.56 -8.96
N HIS A 79 4.58 -1.38 -8.80
CA HIS A 79 3.64 -2.06 -9.67
C HIS A 79 3.35 -1.23 -10.92
N THR A 80 3.05 -1.94 -12.01
CA THR A 80 2.81 -1.34 -13.33
C THR A 80 1.34 -1.26 -13.68
N ASP A 81 0.50 -2.09 -13.04
CA ASP A 81 -0.94 -2.06 -13.22
C ASP A 81 -1.59 -0.87 -12.50
N VAL A 82 -2.81 -0.61 -12.88
CA VAL A 82 -3.67 0.42 -12.28
C VAL A 82 -5.10 -0.08 -12.23
N VAL A 83 -5.89 0.38 -11.26
CA VAL A 83 -7.33 0.05 -11.20
C VAL A 83 -8.07 0.60 -12.42
N PRO A 84 -9.16 -0.06 -12.87
CA PRO A 84 -9.99 0.43 -13.97
C PRO A 84 -10.57 1.83 -13.72
N VAL A 85 -10.96 2.47 -14.80
CA VAL A 85 -11.59 3.80 -14.77
C VAL A 85 -13.04 3.73 -15.25
N GLU A 86 -13.88 4.57 -14.66
CA GLU A 86 -15.23 4.85 -15.12
C GLU A 86 -15.20 6.22 -15.82
N GLU A 87 -14.87 6.22 -17.12
CA GLU A 87 -14.57 7.45 -17.90
C GLU A 87 -15.64 8.54 -17.81
N GLU A 88 -16.91 8.14 -17.62
CA GLU A 88 -18.04 9.09 -17.49
C GLU A 88 -17.95 9.99 -16.25
N PHE A 89 -17.14 9.62 -15.24
CA PHE A 89 -16.94 10.40 -14.02
C PHE A 89 -15.61 11.18 -14.02
N TRP A 90 -14.80 11.04 -15.08
CA TRP A 90 -13.57 11.81 -15.21
C TRP A 90 -13.82 13.11 -15.97
N THR A 91 -13.24 14.21 -15.49
CA THR A 91 -13.33 15.52 -16.17
C THR A 91 -12.26 15.68 -17.26
N VAL A 92 -11.22 14.85 -17.23
CA VAL A 92 -10.14 14.75 -18.21
C VAL A 92 -9.96 13.29 -18.64
N PRO A 93 -9.46 12.98 -19.85
CA PRO A 93 -9.22 11.59 -20.22
C PRO A 93 -8.19 10.93 -19.30
N ALA A 94 -8.54 9.81 -18.68
CA ALA A 94 -7.76 9.15 -17.63
C ALA A 94 -6.35 8.68 -18.06
N PHE A 95 -6.14 8.43 -19.36
CA PHE A 95 -4.87 8.02 -19.94
C PHE A 95 -4.27 9.06 -20.90
N ALA A 96 -4.59 10.35 -20.72
CA ALA A 96 -3.99 11.40 -21.56
C ALA A 96 -2.62 11.88 -21.06
N GLY A 97 -2.30 11.71 -19.78
CA GLY A 97 -1.12 12.33 -19.20
C GLY A 97 -1.17 13.84 -19.29
N LEU A 98 -2.36 14.44 -19.07
CA LEU A 98 -2.60 15.87 -19.27
C LEU A 98 -1.84 16.69 -18.24
N VAL A 99 -0.98 17.60 -18.71
CA VAL A 99 -0.31 18.60 -17.85
C VAL A 99 -1.08 19.90 -17.89
N GLN A 100 -1.66 20.29 -16.77
CA GLN A 100 -2.44 21.53 -16.65
C GLN A 100 -2.28 22.12 -15.23
N ASP A 101 -2.05 23.42 -15.13
CA ASP A 101 -1.96 24.16 -13.87
C ASP A 101 -0.98 23.55 -12.85
N GLY A 102 0.17 23.04 -13.32
CA GLY A 102 1.19 22.40 -12.49
C GLY A 102 0.84 21.00 -12.00
N ARG A 103 -0.23 20.39 -12.54
CA ARG A 103 -0.71 19.03 -12.25
C ARG A 103 -0.53 18.12 -13.46
N VAL A 104 -0.21 16.87 -13.22
CA VAL A 104 -0.17 15.82 -14.24
C VAL A 104 -1.29 14.84 -13.94
N TYR A 105 -2.34 14.90 -14.75
CA TYR A 105 -3.52 14.06 -14.59
C TYR A 105 -3.36 12.72 -15.29
N GLY A 106 -3.77 11.67 -14.62
CA GLY A 106 -3.85 10.34 -15.20
C GLY A 106 -4.05 9.26 -14.14
N ARG A 107 -4.73 8.17 -14.49
CA ARG A 107 -4.83 6.99 -13.66
C ARG A 107 -3.43 6.40 -13.41
N GLY A 108 -3.10 6.16 -12.14
CA GLY A 108 -1.78 5.73 -11.73
C GLY A 108 -0.81 6.89 -11.42
N ALA A 109 -1.28 8.15 -11.46
CA ALA A 109 -0.40 9.28 -11.19
C ALA A 109 0.19 9.24 -9.77
N VAL A 110 -0.59 8.81 -8.80
CA VAL A 110 -0.16 8.64 -7.41
C VAL A 110 0.04 7.17 -7.07
N ASP A 111 -0.79 6.29 -7.63
CA ASP A 111 -0.82 4.84 -7.37
C ASP A 111 -0.51 4.03 -8.63
N MET A 112 0.78 3.60 -8.91
CA MET A 112 1.99 4.17 -8.33
C MET A 112 3.01 4.55 -9.40
N LYS A 113 2.54 4.86 -10.66
CA LYS A 113 3.45 5.19 -11.79
C LYS A 113 4.36 6.38 -11.48
N GLY A 114 3.87 7.37 -10.72
CA GLY A 114 4.68 8.50 -10.27
C GLY A 114 5.88 8.05 -9.44
N CYS A 115 5.66 7.19 -8.44
CA CYS A 115 6.74 6.62 -7.63
C CYS A 115 7.67 5.74 -8.49
N GLY A 116 7.13 4.94 -9.42
CA GLY A 116 7.92 4.16 -10.37
C GLY A 116 8.88 5.03 -11.19
N VAL A 117 8.44 6.21 -11.64
CA VAL A 117 9.31 7.17 -12.34
C VAL A 117 10.38 7.75 -11.42
N MET A 118 10.06 8.09 -10.16
CA MET A 118 11.06 8.55 -9.19
C MET A 118 12.15 7.50 -8.94
N GLN A 119 11.76 6.23 -8.81
CA GLN A 119 12.68 5.10 -8.69
C GLN A 119 13.53 4.91 -9.95
N LEU A 120 12.91 5.01 -11.14
CA LEU A 120 13.61 4.96 -12.43
C LEU A 120 14.66 6.06 -12.54
N MET A 121 14.29 7.31 -12.21
CA MET A 121 15.22 8.44 -12.25
C MET A 121 16.39 8.25 -11.29
N ALA A 122 16.16 7.67 -10.11
CA ALA A 122 17.25 7.33 -9.18
C ALA A 122 18.24 6.33 -9.81
N MET A 123 17.76 5.28 -10.50
CA MET A 123 18.60 4.33 -11.23
C MET A 123 19.43 5.01 -12.32
N LEU A 124 18.79 5.87 -13.14
CA LEU A 124 19.46 6.58 -14.23
C LEU A 124 20.55 7.50 -13.69
N LEU A 125 20.26 8.27 -12.62
CA LEU A 125 21.22 9.18 -12.02
C LEU A 125 22.41 8.46 -11.39
N LEU A 126 22.19 7.34 -10.67
CA LEU A 126 23.29 6.53 -10.13
C LEU A 126 24.23 6.08 -11.24
N LYS A 127 23.69 5.64 -12.39
CA LYS A 127 24.47 5.21 -13.54
C LYS A 127 25.23 6.36 -14.18
N ARG A 128 24.56 7.48 -14.46
CA ARG A 128 25.13 8.67 -15.12
C ARG A 128 26.23 9.34 -14.29
N GLU A 129 26.03 9.45 -12.98
CA GLU A 129 27.03 10.03 -12.06
C GLU A 129 28.15 9.05 -11.72
N GLY A 130 28.07 7.80 -12.13
CA GLY A 130 29.09 6.78 -11.85
C GLY A 130 29.29 6.56 -10.36
N VAL A 131 28.22 6.57 -9.58
CA VAL A 131 28.29 6.41 -8.11
C VAL A 131 28.89 5.04 -7.78
N PRO A 132 29.96 4.99 -6.95
CA PRO A 132 30.46 3.70 -6.47
C PRO A 132 29.43 3.01 -5.60
N LEU A 133 29.03 1.79 -5.97
CA LEU A 133 27.97 1.05 -5.31
C LEU A 133 28.57 -0.05 -4.43
N ARG A 134 28.22 -0.07 -3.14
CA ARG A 134 28.57 -1.11 -2.17
C ARG A 134 27.57 -2.28 -2.17
N ARG A 135 26.41 -2.08 -2.75
CA ARG A 135 25.34 -3.08 -2.93
C ARG A 135 24.73 -2.96 -4.31
N ASP A 136 24.19 -4.04 -4.81
CA ASP A 136 23.39 -3.99 -6.01
C ASP A 136 22.13 -3.15 -5.76
N VAL A 137 21.69 -2.42 -6.81
CA VAL A 137 20.37 -1.80 -6.86
C VAL A 137 19.54 -2.57 -7.88
N VAL A 138 18.42 -3.12 -7.43
CA VAL A 138 17.48 -3.87 -8.26
C VAL A 138 16.24 -3.02 -8.48
N PHE A 139 15.97 -2.60 -9.69
CA PHE A 139 14.70 -2.01 -10.09
C PHE A 139 13.79 -3.15 -10.52
N CYS A 140 12.64 -3.29 -9.85
CA CYS A 140 11.68 -4.36 -10.07
C CYS A 140 10.30 -3.77 -10.30
N ALA A 141 9.83 -3.79 -11.56
CA ALA A 141 8.48 -3.36 -11.90
C ALA A 141 7.61 -4.59 -12.15
N VAL A 142 6.58 -4.77 -11.32
CA VAL A 142 5.75 -5.97 -11.27
C VAL A 142 4.33 -5.69 -11.75
N PRO A 143 3.64 -6.66 -12.36
CA PRO A 143 2.22 -6.58 -12.66
C PRO A 143 1.38 -7.04 -11.46
N ASP A 144 0.05 -6.84 -11.53
CA ASP A 144 -0.98 -7.55 -10.75
C ASP A 144 -1.09 -7.19 -9.26
N GLU A 145 -0.50 -6.09 -8.81
CA GLU A 145 -0.64 -5.66 -7.40
C GLU A 145 -2.10 -5.41 -7.05
N GLU A 146 -2.81 -4.67 -7.90
CA GLU A 146 -4.20 -4.25 -7.73
C GLU A 146 -5.22 -5.40 -7.72
N ALA A 147 -4.79 -6.60 -8.15
CA ALA A 147 -5.63 -7.81 -8.14
C ALA A 147 -5.11 -8.94 -7.25
N GLY A 148 -4.00 -8.70 -6.51
CA GLY A 148 -3.49 -9.62 -5.49
C GLY A 148 -2.13 -10.24 -5.75
N SER A 149 -1.43 -9.83 -6.82
CA SER A 149 -0.02 -10.16 -7.11
C SER A 149 0.25 -11.62 -7.50
N ASP A 150 -0.77 -12.38 -7.87
CA ASP A 150 -0.60 -13.78 -8.28
C ASP A 150 0.32 -13.93 -9.50
N TYR A 151 0.43 -12.88 -10.33
CA TYR A 151 1.32 -12.80 -11.49
C TYR A 151 2.48 -11.79 -11.29
N GLY A 152 2.58 -11.17 -10.13
CA GLY A 152 3.56 -10.16 -9.75
C GLY A 152 4.55 -10.65 -8.70
N MET A 153 4.60 -9.93 -7.57
CA MET A 153 5.55 -10.19 -6.48
C MET A 153 5.36 -11.58 -5.84
N ALA A 154 4.12 -12.06 -5.69
CA ALA A 154 3.87 -13.41 -5.18
C ALA A 154 4.52 -14.46 -6.07
N TRP A 155 4.34 -14.32 -7.39
CA TRP A 155 4.95 -15.21 -8.37
C TRP A 155 6.48 -15.18 -8.32
N LEU A 156 7.08 -13.98 -8.26
CA LEU A 156 8.54 -13.82 -8.13
C LEU A 156 9.07 -14.51 -6.88
N CYS A 157 8.39 -14.31 -5.78
CA CYS A 157 8.74 -14.93 -4.52
C CYS A 157 8.76 -16.47 -4.57
N GLU A 158 7.88 -17.07 -5.36
CA GLU A 158 7.81 -18.54 -5.50
C GLU A 158 8.80 -19.07 -6.55
N HIS A 159 8.93 -18.40 -7.69
CA HIS A 159 9.60 -18.93 -8.86
C HIS A 159 10.99 -18.34 -9.13
N ARG A 160 11.28 -17.13 -8.63
CA ARG A 160 12.53 -16.41 -8.83
C ARG A 160 13.09 -15.84 -7.51
N PRO A 161 13.39 -16.73 -6.54
CA PRO A 161 13.93 -16.29 -5.25
C PRO A 161 15.27 -15.54 -5.38
N ASP A 162 15.99 -15.71 -6.50
CA ASP A 162 17.20 -14.98 -6.84
C ASP A 162 16.97 -13.48 -7.08
N VAL A 163 15.80 -13.11 -7.59
CA VAL A 163 15.42 -11.71 -7.80
C VAL A 163 15.11 -11.01 -6.48
N VAL A 164 14.43 -11.72 -5.57
CA VAL A 164 13.97 -11.19 -4.28
C VAL A 164 14.96 -11.39 -3.12
N ASP A 165 16.16 -11.91 -3.38
CA ASP A 165 17.22 -12.01 -2.36
C ASP A 165 17.91 -10.67 -2.15
N VAL A 166 17.25 -9.82 -1.36
CA VAL A 166 17.69 -8.44 -1.06
C VAL A 166 17.76 -8.20 0.45
N GLU A 167 18.47 -7.16 0.87
CA GLU A 167 18.51 -6.75 2.28
C GLU A 167 17.34 -5.85 2.63
N PHE A 168 16.96 -4.96 1.71
CA PHE A 168 15.87 -4.00 1.87
C PHE A 168 15.08 -3.89 0.58
N GLU A 169 13.79 -3.58 0.74
CA GLU A 169 12.93 -3.12 -0.35
C GLU A 169 12.39 -1.73 -0.02
N LEU A 170 12.28 -0.89 -1.04
CA LEU A 170 11.60 0.40 -1.01
C LEU A 170 10.52 0.42 -2.09
N SER A 171 9.27 0.56 -1.67
CA SER A 171 8.10 0.54 -2.54
C SER A 171 7.08 1.58 -2.06
N GLU A 172 5.80 1.37 -2.36
CA GLU A 172 4.67 2.19 -1.96
C GLU A 172 4.13 1.88 -0.55
N GLY A 173 3.11 2.64 -0.13
CA GLY A 173 2.31 2.42 1.08
C GLY A 173 2.53 3.44 2.19
N GLY A 174 3.57 4.26 2.11
CA GLY A 174 3.83 5.42 2.96
C GLY A 174 4.00 6.68 2.14
N GLY A 175 4.41 7.77 2.75
CA GLY A 175 4.68 9.04 2.07
C GLY A 175 4.31 10.26 2.89
N GLY A 176 4.40 11.44 2.28
CA GLY A 176 4.15 12.71 2.94
C GLY A 176 2.71 13.18 2.84
N SER A 177 2.33 14.00 3.80
CA SER A 177 1.04 14.68 3.85
C SER A 177 1.24 16.13 4.30
N THR A 178 0.52 17.05 3.64
CA THR A 178 0.50 18.47 4.05
C THR A 178 -0.38 18.71 5.28
N ARG A 179 -1.07 17.71 5.79
CA ARG A 179 -2.00 17.84 6.93
C ARG A 179 -1.99 16.64 7.86
N PHE A 180 -2.17 16.92 9.15
CA PHE A 180 -2.49 15.94 10.16
C PHE A 180 -3.75 16.39 10.92
N GLY A 181 -4.88 15.76 10.61
CA GLY A 181 -6.19 16.25 11.04
C GLY A 181 -6.48 17.65 10.47
N ARG A 182 -6.58 18.67 11.34
CA ARG A 182 -6.81 20.07 10.95
C ARG A 182 -5.53 20.92 10.90
N GLN A 183 -4.40 20.37 11.33
CA GLN A 183 -3.12 21.09 11.38
C GLN A 183 -2.39 20.95 10.04
N GLU A 184 -1.84 22.05 9.55
CA GLU A 184 -0.90 22.05 8.45
C GLU A 184 0.46 21.57 8.97
N VAL A 185 1.06 20.62 8.29
CA VAL A 185 2.34 20.00 8.70
C VAL A 185 2.97 19.29 7.50
N ARG A 186 4.28 19.22 7.48
CA ARG A 186 5.02 18.31 6.59
C ARG A 186 5.26 17.01 7.33
N LEU A 187 4.30 16.09 7.23
CA LEU A 187 4.36 14.80 7.90
C LEU A 187 4.68 13.70 6.89
N PHE A 188 5.80 13.03 7.08
CA PHE A 188 6.17 11.86 6.29
C PHE A 188 6.04 10.58 7.14
N SER A 189 5.29 9.62 6.62
CA SER A 189 5.14 8.29 7.20
C SER A 189 5.93 7.29 6.37
N VAL A 190 6.84 6.57 6.99
CA VAL A 190 7.50 5.41 6.39
C VAL A 190 6.71 4.18 6.81
N ALA A 191 6.02 3.53 5.88
CA ALA A 191 5.24 2.34 6.18
C ALA A 191 6.17 1.12 6.34
N THR A 192 6.57 0.86 7.56
CA THR A 192 7.50 -0.21 7.90
C THR A 192 6.81 -1.56 8.08
N ASN A 193 5.50 -1.54 8.27
CA ASN A 193 4.63 -2.70 8.33
C ASN A 193 3.29 -2.42 7.63
N GLU A 194 2.45 -3.44 7.49
CA GLU A 194 1.09 -3.33 6.97
C GLU A 194 0.14 -4.29 7.67
N LYS A 195 -1.16 -4.03 7.54
CA LYS A 195 -2.19 -4.92 8.07
C LYS A 195 -2.42 -6.10 7.13
N ASP A 196 -2.70 -7.25 7.73
CA ASP A 196 -3.05 -8.45 6.97
C ASP A 196 -4.53 -8.48 6.61
N ILE A 197 -4.83 -8.89 5.39
CA ILE A 197 -6.20 -9.02 4.86
C ILE A 197 -6.81 -10.33 5.36
N CYS A 198 -7.96 -10.22 6.03
CA CYS A 198 -8.68 -11.36 6.59
C CYS A 198 -10.20 -11.18 6.39
N TRP A 199 -10.66 -11.22 5.14
CA TRP A 199 -12.09 -11.12 4.89
C TRP A 199 -12.83 -12.36 5.34
N LEU A 200 -13.90 -12.16 6.08
CA LEU A 200 -14.70 -13.25 6.63
C LEU A 200 -16.07 -13.27 5.99
N LYS A 201 -16.50 -14.47 5.60
CA LYS A 201 -17.86 -14.74 5.20
C LYS A 201 -18.61 -15.37 6.38
N LEU A 202 -19.74 -14.77 6.75
CA LEU A 202 -20.68 -15.31 7.71
C LEU A 202 -21.87 -15.93 6.94
N THR A 203 -22.21 -17.17 7.26
CA THR A 203 -23.34 -17.86 6.65
C THR A 203 -24.26 -18.39 7.77
N ALA A 204 -25.45 -17.82 7.85
CA ALA A 204 -26.48 -18.31 8.76
C ALA A 204 -27.45 -19.23 8.02
N ILE A 205 -27.74 -20.39 8.60
CA ILE A 205 -28.72 -21.34 8.11
C ILE A 205 -29.89 -21.39 9.08
N GLY A 206 -31.10 -21.56 8.53
CA GLY A 206 -32.32 -21.69 9.31
C GLY A 206 -33.41 -22.38 8.52
N ARG A 207 -34.56 -22.59 9.15
CA ARG A 207 -35.71 -23.21 8.51
C ARG A 207 -36.49 -22.17 7.68
N PRO A 208 -36.71 -22.40 6.36
CA PRO A 208 -37.55 -21.52 5.57
C PRO A 208 -39.01 -21.64 5.96
N GLY A 209 -39.80 -20.60 5.70
CA GLY A 209 -41.21 -20.62 6.03
C GLY A 209 -42.02 -19.44 5.46
N HIS A 210 -43.32 -19.46 5.72
CA HIS A 210 -44.21 -18.37 5.36
C HIS A 210 -44.01 -17.18 6.30
N GLY A 211 -43.82 -15.97 5.77
CA GLY A 211 -43.50 -14.78 6.55
C GLY A 211 -44.54 -14.41 7.61
N SER A 212 -45.82 -14.87 7.46
CA SER A 212 -46.85 -14.65 8.48
C SER A 212 -46.81 -15.67 9.63
N VAL A 213 -45.96 -16.71 9.57
CA VAL A 213 -45.82 -17.74 10.60
C VAL A 213 -44.46 -17.64 11.26
N PRO A 214 -44.30 -16.82 12.34
CA PRO A 214 -43.01 -16.61 12.97
C PRO A 214 -42.53 -17.90 13.67
N HIS A 215 -41.23 -18.15 13.58
CA HIS A 215 -40.55 -19.20 14.33
C HIS A 215 -39.14 -18.79 14.72
N ALA A 216 -38.51 -19.48 15.67
CA ALA A 216 -37.23 -19.10 16.25
C ALA A 216 -36.04 -19.40 15.32
N ASP A 217 -36.21 -20.29 14.33
CA ASP A 217 -35.12 -20.74 13.46
C ASP A 217 -35.13 -19.99 12.11
N ASN A 218 -34.92 -18.67 12.14
CA ASN A 218 -34.88 -17.76 11.01
C ASN A 218 -33.43 -17.32 10.76
N SER A 219 -32.88 -17.70 9.59
CA SER A 219 -31.48 -17.42 9.24
C SER A 219 -31.14 -15.92 9.23
N ALA A 220 -32.06 -15.06 8.78
CA ALA A 220 -31.85 -13.62 8.78
C ALA A 220 -31.76 -13.07 10.22
N VAL A 221 -32.58 -13.59 11.14
CA VAL A 221 -32.55 -13.18 12.55
C VAL A 221 -31.24 -13.65 13.22
N HIS A 222 -30.78 -14.88 12.91
CA HIS A 222 -29.50 -15.39 13.41
C HIS A 222 -28.36 -14.50 12.96
N LEU A 223 -28.29 -14.17 11.65
CA LEU A 223 -27.25 -13.32 11.08
C LEU A 223 -27.25 -11.91 11.69
N VAL A 224 -28.44 -11.26 11.78
CA VAL A 224 -28.55 -9.91 12.36
C VAL A 224 -28.06 -9.89 13.81
N ARG A 225 -28.40 -10.91 14.61
CA ARG A 225 -27.91 -11.00 16.01
C ARG A 225 -26.40 -11.20 16.09
N ALA A 226 -25.84 -12.02 15.21
CA ALA A 226 -24.39 -12.21 15.10
C ALA A 226 -23.68 -10.91 14.73
N LEU A 227 -24.17 -10.22 13.70
CA LEU A 227 -23.62 -8.94 13.24
C LEU A 227 -23.70 -7.86 14.33
N ASN A 228 -24.83 -7.76 15.06
CA ASN A 228 -24.96 -6.81 16.15
C ASN A 228 -23.88 -7.02 17.23
N ARG A 229 -23.62 -8.29 17.62
CA ARG A 229 -22.57 -8.61 18.60
C ARG A 229 -21.18 -8.22 18.12
N LEU A 230 -20.92 -8.33 16.81
CA LEU A 230 -19.63 -7.95 16.20
C LEU A 230 -19.49 -6.43 16.08
N VAL A 231 -20.56 -5.72 15.70
CA VAL A 231 -20.53 -4.23 15.61
C VAL A 231 -20.34 -3.59 16.98
N GLU A 232 -20.98 -4.13 18.01
CA GLU A 232 -20.85 -3.65 19.39
C GLU A 232 -19.58 -4.17 20.10
N TRP A 233 -18.73 -4.91 19.41
CA TRP A 233 -17.52 -5.45 20.03
C TRP A 233 -16.45 -4.38 20.16
N GLU A 234 -16.26 -3.88 21.37
CA GLU A 234 -15.11 -3.04 21.69
C GLU A 234 -13.83 -3.86 21.70
N ARG A 235 -12.91 -3.51 20.81
CA ARG A 235 -11.60 -4.16 20.71
C ARG A 235 -10.55 -3.32 21.41
N PRO A 236 -9.59 -3.96 22.12
CA PRO A 236 -8.52 -3.26 22.79
C PRO A 236 -7.58 -2.59 21.78
N LEU A 237 -6.95 -1.48 22.21
CA LEU A 237 -5.82 -0.90 21.50
C LEU A 237 -4.57 -1.73 21.77
N VAL A 238 -3.83 -2.05 20.73
CA VAL A 238 -2.56 -2.78 20.76
C VAL A 238 -1.43 -1.80 20.44
N TYR A 239 -0.46 -1.72 21.34
CA TYR A 239 0.69 -0.82 21.18
C TYR A 239 1.93 -1.67 20.88
N THR A 240 2.35 -1.67 19.61
CA THR A 240 3.61 -2.25 19.18
C THR A 240 4.76 -1.28 19.46
N GLU A 241 6.00 -1.71 19.30
CA GLU A 241 7.16 -0.83 19.41
C GLU A 241 7.10 0.29 18.37
N GLU A 242 6.76 -0.03 17.14
CA GLU A 242 6.57 0.89 16.02
C GLU A 242 5.49 1.94 16.33
N THR A 243 4.29 1.52 16.76
CA THR A 243 3.19 2.46 17.05
C THR A 243 3.48 3.32 18.27
N ARG A 244 4.30 2.86 19.23
CA ARG A 244 4.82 3.71 20.31
C ARG A 244 5.78 4.77 19.79
N ALA A 245 6.68 4.39 18.87
CA ALA A 245 7.60 5.33 18.22
C ALA A 245 6.83 6.36 17.37
N TYR A 246 5.81 5.93 16.62
CA TYR A 246 4.88 6.79 15.90
C TYR A 246 4.27 7.87 16.82
N LEU A 247 3.67 7.45 17.93
CA LEU A 247 3.06 8.39 18.89
C LEU A 247 4.11 9.32 19.52
N ALA A 248 5.29 8.82 19.85
CA ALA A 248 6.36 9.63 20.43
C ALA A 248 6.79 10.76 19.49
N ARG A 249 7.02 10.45 18.21
CA ARG A 249 7.40 11.45 17.19
C ARG A 249 6.30 12.49 16.98
N LEU A 250 5.03 12.07 16.97
CA LEU A 250 3.91 13.01 16.88
C LEU A 250 3.80 13.90 18.13
N ALA A 251 4.02 13.36 19.33
CA ALA A 251 3.99 14.14 20.55
C ALA A 251 5.14 15.15 20.64
N GLU A 252 6.36 14.75 20.23
CA GLU A 252 7.54 15.65 20.10
C GLU A 252 7.25 16.82 19.15
N ALA A 253 6.50 16.58 18.08
CA ALA A 253 6.08 17.59 17.11
C ALA A 253 4.83 18.40 17.54
N GLY A 254 4.26 18.15 18.71
CA GLY A 254 3.05 18.83 19.19
C GLY A 254 1.76 18.42 18.42
N LEU A 255 1.78 17.32 17.70
CA LEU A 255 0.64 16.81 16.93
C LEU A 255 -0.24 15.83 17.73
N MET A 256 0.26 15.38 18.88
CA MET A 256 -0.43 14.50 19.83
C MET A 256 -0.37 15.10 21.24
N PRO A 257 -1.34 14.76 22.12
CA PRO A 257 -1.24 15.05 23.54
C PRO A 257 0.04 14.45 24.15
N PRO A 258 0.56 15.01 25.27
CA PRO A 258 1.67 14.40 25.99
C PRO A 258 1.39 12.93 26.32
N LEU A 259 2.34 12.03 26.05
CA LEU A 259 2.15 10.58 26.22
C LEU A 259 1.85 10.15 27.67
N ALA A 260 2.16 11.01 28.66
CA ALA A 260 1.80 10.81 30.06
C ALA A 260 0.29 10.89 30.28
N ASP A 261 -0.43 11.65 29.46
CA ASP A 261 -1.91 11.71 29.48
C ASP A 261 -2.50 10.60 28.59
N ARG A 262 -2.50 9.39 29.13
CA ARG A 262 -2.99 8.20 28.42
C ARG A 262 -4.42 8.33 27.94
N ALA A 263 -5.29 8.96 28.73
CA ALA A 263 -6.70 9.11 28.39
C ALA A 263 -6.88 10.01 27.15
N ALA A 264 -6.18 11.16 27.12
CA ALA A 264 -6.20 12.05 25.96
C ALA A 264 -5.59 11.40 24.72
N VAL A 265 -4.52 10.61 24.85
CA VAL A 265 -3.90 9.86 23.76
C VAL A 265 -4.88 8.83 23.19
N GLU A 266 -5.49 8.00 24.04
CA GLU A 266 -6.49 7.01 23.60
C GLU A 266 -7.70 7.66 22.95
N GLN A 267 -8.20 8.74 23.51
CA GLN A 267 -9.30 9.49 22.90
C GLN A 267 -8.92 10.04 21.52
N ARG A 268 -7.70 10.55 21.36
CA ARG A 268 -7.20 11.04 20.07
C ARG A 268 -7.11 9.91 19.04
N ILE A 269 -6.62 8.73 19.43
CA ILE A 269 -6.58 7.54 18.58
C ILE A 269 -7.99 7.13 18.16
N ARG A 270 -8.92 7.00 19.10
CA ARG A 270 -10.30 6.55 18.82
C ARG A 270 -11.11 7.53 17.97
N ASN A 271 -10.75 8.81 18.00
CA ASN A 271 -11.41 9.86 17.21
C ASN A 271 -10.85 9.99 15.76
N SER A 272 -9.83 9.23 15.40
CA SER A 272 -9.29 9.17 14.02
C SER A 272 -9.40 7.75 13.49
N PRO A 273 -10.26 7.48 12.50
CA PRO A 273 -10.41 6.13 11.95
C PRO A 273 -9.10 5.54 11.43
N GLU A 274 -8.26 6.37 10.76
CA GLU A 274 -6.96 5.92 10.25
C GLU A 274 -6.00 5.54 11.38
N MET A 275 -5.91 6.39 12.43
CA MET A 275 -5.09 6.06 13.59
C MET A 275 -5.64 4.81 14.29
N LEU A 276 -6.96 4.74 14.52
CA LEU A 276 -7.58 3.60 15.17
C LEU A 276 -7.24 2.29 14.45
N ALA A 277 -7.24 2.30 13.10
CA ALA A 277 -6.88 1.15 12.30
C ALA A 277 -5.44 0.67 12.51
N MET A 278 -4.52 1.57 12.89
CA MET A 278 -3.12 1.21 13.21
C MET A 278 -2.97 0.57 14.60
N PHE A 279 -3.96 0.72 15.48
CA PHE A 279 -3.88 0.27 16.88
C PHE A 279 -4.81 -0.88 17.24
N GLN A 280 -5.62 -1.37 16.29
CA GLN A 280 -6.49 -2.52 16.54
C GLN A 280 -6.79 -3.29 15.26
N ASN A 281 -7.19 -4.56 15.40
CA ASN A 281 -7.80 -5.30 14.30
C ASN A 281 -9.11 -4.61 13.91
N THR A 282 -9.31 -4.36 12.62
CA THR A 282 -10.54 -3.73 12.12
C THR A 282 -11.56 -4.78 11.68
N LEU A 283 -12.83 -4.40 11.72
CA LEU A 283 -13.95 -5.25 11.31
C LEU A 283 -15.02 -4.32 10.73
N ASN A 284 -15.25 -4.41 9.42
CA ASN A 284 -16.21 -3.60 8.69
C ASN A 284 -17.18 -4.50 7.93
N LEU A 285 -18.47 -4.37 8.18
CA LEU A 285 -19.50 -5.03 7.38
C LEU A 285 -19.56 -4.40 5.99
N THR A 286 -19.24 -5.15 4.96
CA THR A 286 -19.19 -4.65 3.58
C THR A 286 -20.28 -5.20 2.68
N MET A 287 -20.76 -6.44 2.96
CA MET A 287 -21.86 -7.04 2.19
C MET A 287 -22.85 -7.70 3.14
N LEU A 288 -24.15 -7.56 2.83
CA LEU A 288 -25.25 -8.20 3.56
C LEU A 288 -26.29 -8.66 2.56
N ASN A 289 -26.60 -9.97 2.58
CA ASN A 289 -27.58 -10.57 1.70
C ASN A 289 -28.50 -11.53 2.48
N ALA A 290 -29.81 -11.23 2.51
CA ALA A 290 -30.79 -12.01 3.24
C ALA A 290 -32.17 -11.94 2.58
N GLY A 291 -32.76 -13.11 2.31
CA GLY A 291 -34.09 -13.23 1.75
C GLY A 291 -34.16 -13.01 0.23
N ILE A 292 -35.24 -13.55 -0.35
CA ILE A 292 -35.52 -13.50 -1.79
C ILE A 292 -36.90 -12.90 -2.11
N LYS A 293 -37.78 -12.86 -1.12
CA LYS A 293 -39.15 -12.37 -1.26
C LYS A 293 -39.72 -11.93 0.10
N GLY A 294 -40.48 -10.85 0.15
CA GLY A 294 -40.95 -10.22 1.38
C GLY A 294 -41.87 -11.07 2.26
N ASN A 295 -42.52 -12.12 1.71
CA ASN A 295 -43.37 -13.03 2.45
C ASN A 295 -42.77 -14.44 2.69
N VAL A 296 -41.44 -14.60 2.52
CA VAL A 296 -40.72 -15.87 2.69
C VAL A 296 -39.60 -15.66 3.73
N ILE A 297 -39.59 -16.49 4.78
CA ILE A 297 -38.49 -16.59 5.71
C ILE A 297 -37.32 -17.31 5.01
N PRO A 298 -36.13 -16.74 4.89
CA PRO A 298 -35.01 -17.33 4.16
C PRO A 298 -34.41 -18.54 4.88
N ALA A 299 -33.97 -19.53 4.09
CA ALA A 299 -33.20 -20.65 4.61
C ALA A 299 -31.74 -20.31 4.86
N ARG A 300 -31.21 -19.33 4.11
CA ARG A 300 -29.81 -18.89 4.15
C ARG A 300 -29.71 -17.39 4.09
N SER A 301 -28.82 -16.85 4.89
CA SER A 301 -28.45 -15.43 4.92
C SER A 301 -26.96 -15.30 5.06
N GLU A 302 -26.35 -14.33 4.36
CA GLU A 302 -24.91 -14.20 4.27
C GLU A 302 -24.46 -12.76 4.49
N ALA A 303 -23.26 -12.59 5.06
CA ALA A 303 -22.57 -11.31 5.16
C ALA A 303 -21.09 -11.48 4.87
N VAL A 304 -20.45 -10.44 4.35
CA VAL A 304 -19.01 -10.35 4.24
C VAL A 304 -18.52 -9.21 5.13
N ILE A 305 -17.45 -9.49 5.87
CA ILE A 305 -16.81 -8.56 6.77
C ILE A 305 -15.36 -8.40 6.34
N ASP A 306 -14.98 -7.17 5.98
CA ASP A 306 -13.57 -6.81 5.78
C ASP A 306 -12.90 -6.67 7.14
N CYS A 307 -12.10 -7.65 7.50
CA CYS A 307 -11.20 -7.60 8.65
C CYS A 307 -9.78 -7.34 8.18
N ARG A 308 -9.08 -6.47 8.92
CA ARG A 308 -7.66 -6.19 8.72
C ARG A 308 -6.95 -6.38 10.05
N LEU A 309 -6.00 -7.33 10.08
CA LEU A 309 -5.29 -7.72 11.29
C LEU A 309 -3.99 -6.92 11.45
N LEU A 310 -3.62 -6.68 12.68
CA LEU A 310 -2.29 -6.11 12.97
C LEU A 310 -1.20 -7.13 12.65
N PRO A 311 0.02 -6.69 12.26
CA PRO A 311 1.13 -7.58 11.96
C PRO A 311 1.39 -8.59 13.07
N GLY A 312 1.65 -9.85 12.70
CA GLY A 312 1.89 -10.93 13.65
C GLY A 312 0.65 -11.50 14.34
N GLN A 313 -0.54 -11.11 13.90
CA GLN A 313 -1.80 -11.72 14.35
C GLN A 313 -2.17 -12.88 13.45
N SER A 314 -2.57 -14.02 14.05
CA SER A 314 -3.02 -15.19 13.28
C SER A 314 -4.46 -15.04 12.80
N LYS A 315 -4.70 -15.30 11.50
CA LYS A 315 -6.05 -15.36 10.92
C LYS A 315 -6.93 -16.40 11.61
N GLN A 316 -6.35 -17.55 11.96
CA GLN A 316 -7.08 -18.63 12.62
C GLN A 316 -7.51 -18.23 14.04
N ASP A 317 -6.63 -17.55 14.79
CA ASP A 317 -6.95 -17.03 16.12
C ASP A 317 -8.02 -15.94 16.05
N TRP A 318 -7.97 -15.09 15.03
CA TRP A 318 -8.99 -14.07 14.80
C TRP A 318 -10.36 -14.69 14.48
N ILE A 319 -10.41 -15.68 13.59
CA ILE A 319 -11.64 -16.41 13.26
C ILE A 319 -12.23 -17.06 14.52
N ARG A 320 -11.39 -17.65 15.38
CA ARG A 320 -11.84 -18.22 16.67
C ARG A 320 -12.47 -17.15 17.57
N GLN A 321 -11.82 -15.99 17.72
CA GLN A 321 -12.35 -14.87 18.52
C GLN A 321 -13.68 -14.36 17.97
N VAL A 322 -13.82 -14.26 16.63
CA VAL A 322 -15.06 -13.85 15.98
C VAL A 322 -16.17 -14.87 16.26
N ARG A 323 -15.90 -16.19 16.14
CA ARG A 323 -16.87 -17.25 16.47
C ARG A 323 -17.30 -17.20 17.93
N GLU A 324 -16.37 -17.05 18.86
CA GLU A 324 -16.65 -16.92 20.29
C GLU A 324 -17.51 -15.68 20.57
N ARG A 325 -17.24 -14.57 19.92
CA ARG A 325 -18.04 -13.33 20.05
C ARG A 325 -19.46 -13.48 19.50
N ILE A 326 -19.62 -14.20 18.38
CA ILE A 326 -20.93 -14.53 17.80
C ILE A 326 -21.72 -15.43 18.76
N GLY A 327 -21.09 -16.49 19.28
CA GLY A 327 -21.71 -17.41 20.24
C GLY A 327 -23.02 -18.05 19.73
N ASP A 328 -23.08 -18.38 18.43
CA ASP A 328 -24.22 -19.04 17.81
C ASP A 328 -23.72 -20.00 16.69
N ASP A 329 -23.78 -21.31 16.95
CA ASP A 329 -23.27 -22.34 16.05
C ASP A 329 -24.04 -22.44 14.71
N ARG A 330 -25.20 -21.76 14.60
CA ARG A 330 -25.95 -21.67 13.34
C ARG A 330 -25.37 -20.64 12.36
N VAL A 331 -24.38 -19.87 12.82
CA VAL A 331 -23.67 -18.90 11.98
C VAL A 331 -22.25 -19.40 11.77
N GLU A 332 -22.03 -19.97 10.61
CA GLU A 332 -20.70 -20.39 10.16
C GLU A 332 -19.85 -19.17 9.83
N VAL A 333 -18.56 -19.20 10.23
CA VAL A 333 -17.56 -18.18 9.89
C VAL A 333 -16.46 -18.86 9.09
N SER A 334 -16.22 -18.40 7.86
CA SER A 334 -15.19 -18.88 6.96
C SER A 334 -14.34 -17.73 6.41
N LEU A 335 -13.08 -18.01 6.05
CA LEU A 335 -12.24 -17.07 5.32
C LEU A 335 -12.78 -16.92 3.90
N SER A 336 -12.85 -15.70 3.39
CA SER A 336 -13.31 -15.40 2.03
C SER A 336 -12.29 -14.60 1.21
N SER A 337 -11.23 -14.06 1.84
CA SER A 337 -10.10 -13.52 1.11
C SER A 337 -9.22 -14.64 0.53
N PRO A 338 -8.49 -14.36 -0.55
CA PRO A 338 -7.36 -15.20 -0.93
C PRO A 338 -6.40 -15.38 0.25
N ASP A 339 -5.70 -16.51 0.27
CA ASP A 339 -4.65 -16.74 1.26
C ASP A 339 -3.31 -16.23 0.72
N TRP A 340 -3.04 -14.96 0.97
CA TRP A 340 -1.76 -14.33 0.61
C TRP A 340 -0.67 -14.51 1.70
N GLY A 341 -0.84 -15.47 2.59
CA GLY A 341 0.04 -15.68 3.74
C GLY A 341 -0.24 -14.70 4.88
N GLU A 342 0.58 -14.78 5.91
CA GLU A 342 0.53 -13.88 7.07
C GLU A 342 1.84 -13.06 7.06
N PRO A 343 1.79 -11.73 6.83
CA PRO A 343 3.00 -10.91 6.85
C PRO A 343 3.63 -10.92 8.24
N ALA A 344 4.91 -11.26 8.29
CA ALA A 344 5.66 -11.18 9.53
C ALA A 344 6.01 -9.72 9.84
N PRO A 345 5.98 -9.30 11.12
CA PRO A 345 6.46 -7.99 11.49
C PRO A 345 7.97 -7.90 11.26
N VAL A 346 8.42 -6.81 10.67
CA VAL A 346 9.84 -6.51 10.45
C VAL A 346 10.30 -5.35 11.32
N ALA A 347 11.61 -5.23 11.54
CA ALA A 347 12.17 -4.12 12.31
C ALA A 347 11.88 -2.79 11.63
N TRP A 348 11.41 -1.80 12.37
CA TRP A 348 11.13 -0.46 11.86
C TRP A 348 12.35 0.47 11.90
N ASP A 349 13.25 0.32 12.89
CA ASP A 349 14.45 1.16 13.04
C ASP A 349 15.66 0.53 12.34
N THR A 350 15.68 0.58 11.01
CA THR A 350 16.78 0.05 10.19
C THR A 350 17.63 1.16 9.58
N GLU A 351 18.71 0.77 8.87
CA GLU A 351 19.51 1.68 8.06
C GLU A 351 18.62 2.46 7.07
N LEU A 352 17.66 1.79 6.41
CA LEU A 352 16.77 2.41 5.43
C LEU A 352 15.87 3.47 6.08
N TYR A 353 15.21 3.18 7.21
CA TYR A 353 14.39 4.16 7.91
C TYR A 353 15.20 5.39 8.33
N ARG A 354 16.38 5.15 8.92
CA ARG A 354 17.27 6.24 9.37
C ARG A 354 17.76 7.10 8.22
N THR A 355 18.05 6.49 7.07
CA THR A 355 18.45 7.22 5.84
C THR A 355 17.30 8.07 5.31
N ILE A 356 16.08 7.52 5.21
CA ILE A 356 14.89 8.27 4.79
C ILE A 356 14.67 9.46 5.73
N ASN A 357 14.69 9.23 7.04
CA ASN A 357 14.52 10.30 8.03
C ASN A 357 15.58 11.40 7.89
N ALA A 358 16.84 11.04 7.70
CA ALA A 358 17.93 12.00 7.55
C ALA A 358 17.76 12.84 6.27
N VAL A 359 17.50 12.20 5.13
CA VAL A 359 17.32 12.88 3.84
C VAL A 359 16.15 13.85 3.87
N VAL A 360 15.00 13.40 4.40
CA VAL A 360 13.81 14.26 4.50
C VAL A 360 14.08 15.46 5.42
N LYS A 361 14.72 15.24 6.57
CA LYS A 361 15.06 16.32 7.52
C LYS A 361 16.07 17.32 6.96
N GLU A 362 17.03 16.90 6.17
CA GLU A 362 17.99 17.79 5.51
C GLU A 362 17.32 18.61 4.40
N ALA A 363 16.39 18.03 3.66
CA ALA A 363 15.62 18.74 2.64
C ALA A 363 14.57 19.70 3.24
N MET A 364 13.98 19.31 4.38
CA MET A 364 12.89 20.04 5.04
C MET A 364 13.05 19.93 6.56
N GLU A 365 13.71 20.92 7.19
CA GLU A 365 14.05 20.91 8.61
C GLU A 365 12.82 20.76 9.52
N ASP A 366 11.69 21.36 9.14
CA ASP A 366 10.42 21.33 9.86
C ASP A 366 9.57 20.07 9.60
N ALA A 367 10.02 19.17 8.70
CA ALA A 367 9.28 17.93 8.43
C ALA A 367 9.30 17.00 9.65
N VAL A 368 8.18 16.33 9.90
CA VAL A 368 8.05 15.27 10.90
C VAL A 368 8.09 13.92 10.20
N VAL A 369 9.03 13.06 10.55
CA VAL A 369 9.14 11.71 9.97
C VAL A 369 8.79 10.68 11.04
N VAL A 370 7.82 9.83 10.74
CA VAL A 370 7.31 8.81 11.65
C VAL A 370 7.42 7.42 11.03
N PRO A 371 7.70 6.36 11.81
CA PRO A 371 7.42 5.01 11.36
C PRO A 371 5.90 4.83 11.31
N GLY A 372 5.39 4.22 10.26
CA GLY A 372 3.95 4.07 10.05
C GLY A 372 3.59 2.67 9.55
N MET A 373 2.30 2.43 9.46
CA MET A 373 1.73 1.18 9.00
C MET A 373 0.75 1.43 7.86
N THR A 374 0.88 0.71 6.76
CA THR A 374 -0.15 0.68 5.73
C THR A 374 -1.37 -0.06 6.27
N ILE A 375 -2.55 0.57 6.17
CA ILE A 375 -3.81 -0.04 6.61
C ILE A 375 -4.49 -0.86 5.51
N GLY A 376 -4.02 -0.72 4.26
CA GLY A 376 -4.31 -1.58 3.11
C GLY A 376 -3.37 -2.78 3.02
N GLY A 377 -3.24 -3.35 1.83
CA GLY A 377 -2.23 -4.35 1.48
C GLY A 377 -1.36 -3.80 0.36
N THR A 378 -0.12 -4.27 0.24
CA THR A 378 0.83 -3.94 -0.82
C THR A 378 1.68 -5.18 -1.15
N ASP A 379 2.46 -5.11 -2.20
CA ASP A 379 3.43 -6.16 -2.55
C ASP A 379 4.51 -6.39 -1.48
N ASN A 380 4.76 -5.39 -0.62
CA ASN A 380 5.71 -5.49 0.49
C ASN A 380 5.47 -6.70 1.41
N ARG A 381 4.21 -7.16 1.53
CA ARG A 381 3.83 -8.30 2.39
C ARG A 381 4.58 -9.58 2.05
N PHE A 382 4.86 -9.82 0.76
CA PHE A 382 5.52 -11.05 0.31
C PHE A 382 6.99 -11.09 0.71
N LEU A 383 7.67 -9.93 0.72
CA LEU A 383 9.05 -9.83 1.19
C LEU A 383 9.11 -9.82 2.72
N ARG A 384 8.17 -9.15 3.39
CA ARG A 384 8.05 -9.18 4.87
C ARG A 384 7.81 -10.60 5.39
N ALA A 385 7.00 -11.40 4.69
CA ALA A 385 6.81 -12.81 5.02
C ALA A 385 8.13 -13.63 4.96
N ARG A 386 9.14 -13.13 4.25
CA ARG A 386 10.51 -13.68 4.18
C ARG A 386 11.47 -13.03 5.19
N GLY A 387 10.98 -12.15 6.05
CA GLY A 387 11.80 -11.42 7.03
C GLY A 387 12.64 -10.29 6.42
N ILE A 388 12.34 -9.87 5.21
CA ILE A 388 13.02 -8.74 4.53
C ILE A 388 12.32 -7.44 4.94
N PRO A 389 13.05 -6.44 5.48
CA PRO A 389 12.51 -5.10 5.70
C PRO A 389 12.11 -4.45 4.37
N ALA A 390 10.83 -4.54 4.06
CA ALA A 390 10.19 -3.96 2.89
C ALA A 390 9.36 -2.75 3.34
N TYR A 391 9.77 -1.55 2.93
CA TYR A 391 9.19 -0.30 3.40
C TYR A 391 8.45 0.44 2.29
N GLY A 392 7.27 0.94 2.64
CA GLY A 392 6.53 1.84 1.78
C GLY A 392 6.92 3.30 2.02
N PHE A 393 7.37 3.99 0.96
CA PHE A 393 7.67 5.41 1.03
C PHE A 393 7.60 6.06 -0.36
N ILE A 394 6.52 6.79 -0.60
CA ILE A 394 6.41 7.68 -1.75
C ILE A 394 6.91 9.05 -1.31
N PRO A 395 8.05 9.55 -1.83
CA PRO A 395 8.69 10.77 -1.38
C PRO A 395 8.00 12.04 -1.88
N CYS A 396 6.67 12.11 -1.70
CA CYS A 396 5.81 13.22 -2.08
C CYS A 396 5.13 13.81 -0.86
N LEU A 397 4.89 15.11 -0.87
CA LEU A 397 4.10 15.80 0.15
C LEU A 397 2.67 16.05 -0.37
N LEU A 398 1.87 14.99 -0.34
CA LEU A 398 0.54 14.99 -0.96
C LEU A 398 -0.45 15.88 -0.20
N SER A 399 -1.13 16.73 -0.94
CA SER A 399 -2.28 17.48 -0.47
C SER A 399 -3.50 16.56 -0.24
N PRO A 400 -4.51 17.00 0.54
CA PRO A 400 -5.75 16.23 0.66
C PRO A 400 -6.47 15.99 -0.68
N GLU A 401 -6.23 16.84 -1.67
CA GLU A 401 -6.81 16.70 -3.00
C GLU A 401 -6.12 15.58 -3.78
N GLU A 402 -4.78 15.54 -3.82
CA GLU A 402 -4.01 14.45 -4.42
C GLU A 402 -4.32 13.10 -3.76
N ARG A 403 -4.42 13.07 -2.41
CA ARG A 403 -4.76 11.84 -1.67
C ARG A 403 -6.14 11.28 -1.98
N ARG A 404 -7.12 12.11 -2.39
CA ARG A 404 -8.43 11.63 -2.86
C ARG A 404 -8.36 10.98 -4.24
N GLY A 405 -7.26 11.18 -4.97
CA GLY A 405 -7.01 10.55 -6.27
C GLY A 405 -6.77 9.05 -6.20
N PHE A 406 -6.26 8.52 -5.07
CA PHE A 406 -6.08 7.07 -4.92
C PHE A 406 -7.38 6.35 -5.22
N HIS A 407 -7.41 5.51 -6.27
CA HIS A 407 -8.58 4.82 -6.82
C HIS A 407 -9.77 5.75 -7.15
N GLY A 408 -9.59 7.08 -7.03
CA GLY A 408 -10.60 8.08 -7.34
C GLY A 408 -10.62 8.52 -8.80
N ASN A 409 -11.50 9.48 -9.13
CA ASN A 409 -11.52 10.12 -10.43
C ASN A 409 -10.62 11.36 -10.43
N ASP A 410 -10.18 11.77 -11.64
CA ASP A 410 -9.28 12.92 -11.83
C ASP A 410 -8.00 12.82 -10.98
N GLU A 411 -7.45 11.60 -10.86
CA GLU A 411 -6.20 11.37 -10.19
C GLU A 411 -5.08 12.20 -10.81
N PHE A 412 -4.28 12.85 -9.98
CA PHE A 412 -3.16 13.66 -10.43
C PHE A 412 -2.03 13.69 -9.42
N LEU A 413 -0.83 13.94 -9.91
CA LEU A 413 0.34 14.31 -9.11
C LEU A 413 0.80 15.70 -9.53
N THR A 414 1.16 16.56 -8.58
CA THR A 414 1.74 17.86 -8.94
C THR A 414 3.16 17.71 -9.47
N VAL A 415 3.53 18.57 -10.43
CA VAL A 415 4.91 18.63 -10.97
C VAL A 415 5.91 18.89 -9.86
N GLU A 416 5.53 19.69 -8.85
CA GLU A 416 6.34 19.97 -7.66
C GLU A 416 6.64 18.69 -6.88
N ASN A 417 5.61 17.85 -6.63
CA ASN A 417 5.77 16.56 -5.96
C ASN A 417 6.61 15.57 -6.77
N LEU A 418 6.45 15.52 -8.09
CA LEU A 418 7.29 14.68 -8.95
C LEU A 418 8.77 15.10 -8.85
N ASN A 419 9.05 16.40 -8.94
CA ASN A 419 10.41 16.95 -8.87
C ASN A 419 11.05 16.67 -7.51
N MET A 420 10.37 17.03 -6.43
CA MET A 420 10.81 16.75 -5.06
C MET A 420 11.03 15.24 -4.83
N GLY A 421 10.09 14.43 -5.34
CA GLY A 421 10.17 12.97 -5.22
C GLY A 421 11.39 12.38 -5.92
N CYS A 422 11.76 12.87 -7.10
CA CYS A 422 12.98 12.46 -7.79
C CYS A 422 14.23 12.82 -6.99
N GLU A 423 14.30 14.03 -6.42
CA GLU A 423 15.44 14.48 -5.61
C GLU A 423 15.59 13.64 -4.34
N LEU A 424 14.49 13.45 -3.59
CA LEU A 424 14.50 12.68 -2.34
C LEU A 424 14.80 11.19 -2.60
N MET A 425 14.16 10.58 -3.62
CA MET A 425 14.39 9.18 -3.98
C MET A 425 15.84 8.94 -4.37
N TYR A 426 16.41 9.78 -5.24
CA TYR A 426 17.81 9.69 -5.61
C TYR A 426 18.73 9.77 -4.39
N GLU A 427 18.54 10.76 -3.51
CA GLU A 427 19.42 10.94 -2.37
C GLU A 427 19.31 9.81 -1.34
N ILE A 428 18.09 9.28 -1.11
CA ILE A 428 17.87 8.12 -0.26
C ILE A 428 18.63 6.90 -0.82
N VAL A 429 18.40 6.59 -2.12
CA VAL A 429 19.03 5.44 -2.75
C VAL A 429 20.54 5.60 -2.80
N ARG A 430 21.05 6.77 -3.18
CA ARG A 430 22.49 7.06 -3.21
C ARG A 430 23.17 6.81 -1.88
N ARG A 431 22.57 7.25 -0.75
CA ARG A 431 23.14 7.02 0.60
C ARG A 431 23.06 5.57 1.04
N MET A 432 22.02 4.86 0.59
CA MET A 432 21.90 3.45 0.92
C MET A 432 22.94 2.58 0.20
N VAL A 433 23.44 3.03 -0.93
CA VAL A 433 24.28 2.21 -1.83
C VAL A 433 25.74 2.64 -1.89
N SER A 434 26.09 3.81 -1.34
CA SER A 434 27.46 4.30 -1.33
C SER A 434 28.23 4.05 -0.01
#